data_59ac0185f9f3809bfdb76f9db8fbc68c
#
_entry.id   59ac0185f9f3809bfdb76f9db8fbc68c
#
_cell.length_a   1.000
_cell.length_b   1.000
_cell.length_c   1.000
_cell.angle_alpha   90.00
_cell.angle_beta   90.00
_cell.angle_gamma   90.00
#
_symmetry.space_group_name_H-M   'P 1'
#
loop_
_entity.id
_entity.type
_entity.pdbx_description
1 polymer ?
#
loop_
_entity_poly.entity_id
_entity_poly.type
_entity_poly.pdbx_seq_one_letter_code
_entity_poly.pdbx_strand_id
1 'polypeptide(L)'
;MAQESGGSTPTAADIIQFVDRDLDLFEAINDGTESHLEGSESLPPVEPLTKAWDVAYVRFSVPDLDLYERWVEDFGLKIVHRDEDSIYSRGIGGDGFCHVAHKGPAKFLGFAMMMSKEEDLHILSENIAGCTEVHDIPGIEGEISGGKRVSFIDPVCNLLIEAVHGREIEPLPPSRERIEYNYGDKIHYKRP
;
A
#
# COMPACT_ATOMS: atom_id res chain seq x y z
N MET A 1 14.52 35.17 2.14
CA MET A 1 13.17 34.75 2.55
C MET A 1 12.92 33.43 1.83
N ALA A 2 13.13 32.33 2.51
CA ALA A 2 12.84 31.01 2.00
C ALA A 2 11.33 30.76 2.22
N GLN A 3 10.61 30.41 1.14
CA GLN A 3 9.23 29.98 1.26
C GLN A 3 9.24 28.57 1.87
N GLU A 4 8.65 28.44 3.05
CA GLU A 4 8.31 27.15 3.62
C GLU A 4 7.25 26.50 2.72
N SER A 5 7.66 25.50 1.95
CA SER A 5 6.73 24.58 1.28
C SER A 5 6.27 23.56 2.32
N GLY A 6 5.25 23.91 3.08
CA GLY A 6 4.53 22.93 3.91
C GLY A 6 3.90 21.89 3.04
N GLY A 7 4.58 20.76 2.84
CA GLY A 7 4.05 19.60 2.16
C GLY A 7 2.96 18.96 3.02
N SER A 8 1.70 19.26 2.74
CA SER A 8 0.59 18.53 3.33
C SER A 8 0.60 17.11 2.79
N THR A 9 0.37 16.13 3.66
CA THR A 9 0.14 14.74 3.23
C THR A 9 -0.98 14.73 2.19
N PRO A 10 -0.78 14.13 0.99
CA PRO A 10 -1.82 14.12 -0.02
C PRO A 10 -3.07 13.42 0.53
N THR A 11 -4.20 14.07 0.40
CA THR A 11 -5.49 13.50 0.79
C THR A 11 -5.92 12.45 -0.24
N ALA A 12 -6.93 11.64 0.07
CA ALA A 12 -7.52 10.72 -0.90
C ALA A 12 -7.98 11.45 -2.17
N ALA A 13 -8.47 12.69 -2.04
CA ALA A 13 -8.86 13.52 -3.18
C ALA A 13 -7.65 13.93 -4.03
N ASP A 14 -6.52 14.25 -3.41
CA ASP A 14 -5.28 14.58 -4.11
C ASP A 14 -4.73 13.36 -4.86
N ILE A 15 -4.81 12.18 -4.24
CA ILE A 15 -4.42 10.91 -4.84
C ILE A 15 -5.34 10.60 -6.04
N ILE A 16 -6.64 10.77 -5.89
CA ILE A 16 -7.63 10.55 -6.95
C ILE A 16 -7.40 11.53 -8.12
N GLN A 17 -7.14 12.82 -7.86
CA GLN A 17 -6.81 13.79 -8.90
C GLN A 17 -5.51 13.47 -9.63
N PHE A 18 -4.53 12.88 -8.96
CA PHE A 18 -3.27 12.48 -9.59
C PHE A 18 -3.48 11.31 -10.55
N VAL A 19 -4.34 10.39 -10.19
CA VAL A 19 -4.58 9.15 -10.94
C VAL A 19 -5.52 9.37 -12.14
N ASP A 20 -6.38 10.42 -12.15
CA ASP A 20 -7.27 10.72 -13.28
C ASP A 20 -6.57 11.35 -14.51
N ARG A 21 -5.28 11.68 -14.40
CA ARG A 21 -4.59 12.42 -15.47
C ARG A 21 -4.11 11.59 -16.65
N ASP A 22 -3.94 10.26 -16.50
CA ASP A 22 -3.31 9.45 -17.55
C ASP A 22 -3.99 8.07 -17.76
N LEU A 23 -5.29 8.06 -18.01
CA LEU A 23 -5.97 6.89 -18.56
C LEU A 23 -5.42 6.47 -19.93
N ASP A 24 -4.88 7.42 -20.70
CA ASP A 24 -4.29 7.17 -22.02
C ASP A 24 -3.05 6.26 -21.97
N LEU A 25 -2.31 6.24 -20.85
CA LEU A 25 -1.14 5.38 -20.69
C LEU A 25 -1.53 3.91 -20.50
N PHE A 26 -2.68 3.66 -19.85
CA PHE A 26 -3.20 2.30 -19.65
C PHE A 26 -3.75 1.69 -20.93
N GLU A 27 -4.33 2.48 -21.82
CA GLU A 27 -4.75 2.03 -23.16
C GLU A 27 -3.54 1.68 -24.03
N ALA A 28 -2.45 2.45 -23.93
CA ALA A 28 -1.22 2.18 -24.66
C ALA A 28 -0.50 0.90 -24.21
N ILE A 29 -0.62 0.51 -22.95
CA ILE A 29 -0.03 -0.73 -22.40
C ILE A 29 -0.88 -1.96 -22.77
N ASN A 30 -2.18 -1.79 -22.98
CA ASN A 30 -3.13 -2.88 -23.28
C ASN A 30 -3.38 -3.10 -24.77
N ASP A 31 -2.73 -2.37 -25.67
CA ASP A 31 -2.97 -2.49 -27.10
C ASP A 31 -2.33 -3.75 -27.75
N GLY A 32 -1.71 -4.61 -26.93
CA GLY A 32 -1.23 -5.92 -27.36
C GLY A 32 -0.03 -5.89 -28.33
N THR A 33 0.58 -4.76 -28.53
CA THR A 33 1.89 -4.68 -29.21
C THR A 33 2.94 -5.23 -28.26
N GLU A 34 3.26 -6.52 -28.41
CA GLU A 34 4.49 -7.08 -27.86
C GLU A 34 5.65 -6.24 -28.44
N SER A 35 6.15 -5.30 -27.66
CA SER A 35 7.41 -4.67 -27.95
C SER A 35 8.50 -5.75 -27.76
N HIS A 36 8.80 -6.46 -28.83
CA HIS A 36 10.03 -7.21 -28.89
C HIS A 36 11.17 -6.20 -28.75
N LEU A 37 11.65 -6.03 -27.55
CA LEU A 37 12.94 -5.39 -27.31
C LEU A 37 14.01 -6.31 -27.87
N GLU A 38 14.17 -6.30 -29.21
CA GLU A 38 15.36 -6.79 -29.86
C GLU A 38 16.53 -5.95 -29.36
N GLY A 39 17.39 -6.56 -28.58
CA GLY A 39 18.61 -5.95 -28.08
C GLY A 39 18.52 -5.37 -26.68
N SER A 40 17.93 -6.10 -25.72
CA SER A 40 18.21 -5.83 -24.32
C SER A 40 19.66 -6.21 -24.04
N GLU A 41 20.60 -5.31 -24.34
CA GLU A 41 21.88 -5.35 -23.63
C GLU A 41 21.51 -5.33 -22.16
N SER A 42 21.93 -6.36 -21.42
CA SER A 42 21.71 -6.43 -19.97
C SER A 42 22.28 -5.15 -19.38
N LEU A 43 21.38 -4.24 -18.93
CA LEU A 43 21.81 -3.06 -18.21
C LEU A 43 22.73 -3.52 -17.08
N PRO A 44 23.85 -2.84 -16.87
CA PRO A 44 24.74 -3.17 -15.76
C PRO A 44 23.89 -3.17 -14.45
N PRO A 45 24.15 -4.10 -13.53
CA PRO A 45 23.41 -4.17 -12.28
C PRO A 45 23.50 -2.82 -11.57
N VAL A 46 22.38 -2.11 -11.47
CA VAL A 46 22.30 -0.88 -10.69
C VAL A 46 22.20 -1.29 -9.24
N GLU A 47 23.11 -0.81 -8.41
CA GLU A 47 23.01 -1.00 -6.97
C GLU A 47 21.77 -0.26 -6.47
N PRO A 48 20.82 -0.94 -5.79
CA PRO A 48 19.61 -0.29 -5.34
C PRO A 48 19.93 0.74 -4.24
N LEU A 49 19.22 1.87 -4.23
CA LEU A 49 19.36 2.87 -3.18
C LEU A 49 19.08 2.30 -1.79
N THR A 50 18.03 1.47 -1.70
CA THR A 50 17.61 0.79 -0.48
C THR A 50 16.80 -0.46 -0.84
N LYS A 51 16.39 -1.25 0.14
CA LYS A 51 15.66 -2.50 -0.05
C LYS A 51 14.44 -2.56 0.84
N ALA A 52 13.27 -2.71 0.23
CA ALA A 52 12.09 -3.16 0.94
C ALA A 52 12.19 -4.66 1.25
N TRP A 53 11.64 -5.07 2.38
CA TRP A 53 11.61 -6.48 2.75
C TRP A 53 10.23 -7.12 2.61
N ASP A 54 9.15 -6.31 2.60
CA ASP A 54 7.78 -6.79 2.41
C ASP A 54 6.87 -5.67 1.93
N VAL A 55 5.63 -6.02 1.56
CA VAL A 55 4.52 -5.09 1.30
C VAL A 55 3.75 -4.87 2.59
N ALA A 56 3.65 -3.61 3.01
CA ALA A 56 2.93 -3.24 4.23
C ALA A 56 1.41 -3.25 4.04
N TYR A 57 0.92 -2.63 2.98
CA TYR A 57 -0.50 -2.56 2.66
C TYR A 57 -0.71 -2.11 1.20
N VAL A 58 -1.91 -2.35 0.72
CA VAL A 58 -2.39 -1.89 -0.60
C VAL A 58 -3.51 -0.87 -0.43
N ARG A 59 -3.64 0.04 -1.40
CA ARG A 59 -4.67 1.09 -1.42
C ARG A 59 -5.54 0.99 -2.65
N PHE A 60 -6.84 1.11 -2.44
CA PHE A 60 -7.85 1.16 -3.49
C PHE A 60 -8.76 2.38 -3.32
N SER A 61 -9.37 2.78 -4.41
CA SER A 61 -10.56 3.64 -4.42
C SER A 61 -11.74 2.80 -4.88
N VAL A 62 -12.88 2.91 -4.20
CA VAL A 62 -14.09 2.14 -4.48
C VAL A 62 -15.34 3.03 -4.44
N PRO A 63 -16.30 2.85 -5.34
CA PRO A 63 -17.48 3.73 -5.41
C PRO A 63 -18.48 3.46 -4.28
N ASP A 64 -18.49 2.26 -3.70
CA ASP A 64 -19.45 1.83 -2.68
C ASP A 64 -18.69 1.11 -1.56
N LEU A 65 -18.52 1.80 -0.43
CA LEU A 65 -17.84 1.27 0.73
C LEU A 65 -18.64 0.16 1.43
N ASP A 66 -19.98 0.19 1.39
CA ASP A 66 -20.80 -0.84 2.04
C ASP A 66 -20.73 -2.16 1.27
N LEU A 67 -20.66 -2.08 -0.06
CA LEU A 67 -20.42 -3.26 -0.90
C LEU A 67 -19.01 -3.81 -0.68
N TYR A 68 -18.04 -2.91 -0.58
CA TYR A 68 -16.65 -3.27 -0.34
C TYR A 68 -16.44 -3.91 1.04
N GLU A 69 -17.12 -3.41 2.08
CA GLU A 69 -17.11 -3.98 3.42
C GLU A 69 -17.54 -5.46 3.41
N ARG A 70 -18.66 -5.75 2.77
CA ARG A 70 -19.14 -7.14 2.60
C ARG A 70 -18.13 -8.02 1.88
N TRP A 71 -17.51 -7.49 0.81
CA TRP A 71 -16.47 -8.22 0.10
C TRP A 71 -15.25 -8.51 0.99
N VAL A 72 -14.81 -7.55 1.79
CA VAL A 72 -13.69 -7.69 2.73
C VAL A 72 -13.97 -8.80 3.75
N GLU A 73 -15.18 -8.83 4.30
CA GLU A 73 -15.60 -9.86 5.25
C GLU A 73 -15.69 -11.24 4.61
N ASP A 74 -16.30 -11.34 3.40
CA ASP A 74 -16.38 -12.58 2.63
C ASP A 74 -15.00 -13.11 2.23
N PHE A 75 -14.07 -12.20 1.93
CA PHE A 75 -12.67 -12.55 1.64
C PHE A 75 -11.93 -13.04 2.88
N GLY A 76 -12.43 -12.74 4.07
CA GLY A 76 -11.91 -13.17 5.37
C GLY A 76 -10.89 -12.21 5.98
N LEU A 77 -10.90 -10.94 5.58
CA LEU A 77 -10.21 -9.88 6.28
C LEU A 77 -11.10 -9.36 7.42
N LYS A 78 -10.49 -8.77 8.42
CA LYS A 78 -11.17 -8.13 9.54
C LYS A 78 -11.10 -6.61 9.37
N ILE A 79 -12.25 -5.94 9.45
CA ILE A 79 -12.30 -4.48 9.49
C ILE A 79 -11.76 -4.00 10.82
N VAL A 80 -10.84 -3.06 10.78
CA VAL A 80 -10.20 -2.45 11.96
C VAL A 80 -10.58 -0.99 12.12
N HIS A 81 -10.95 -0.33 11.01
CA HIS A 81 -11.49 1.02 11.02
C HIS A 81 -12.47 1.22 9.86
N ARG A 82 -13.54 1.97 10.12
CA ARG A 82 -14.55 2.35 9.13
C ARG A 82 -15.07 3.75 9.44
N ASP A 83 -14.98 4.65 8.47
CA ASP A 83 -15.63 5.96 8.50
C ASP A 83 -16.43 6.21 7.20
N GLU A 84 -16.86 7.45 6.95
CA GLU A 84 -17.67 7.82 5.77
C GLU A 84 -16.85 7.72 4.46
N ASP A 85 -15.53 7.83 4.54
CA ASP A 85 -14.63 7.97 3.40
C ASP A 85 -13.64 6.82 3.25
N SER A 86 -13.51 5.93 4.25
CA SER A 86 -12.50 4.88 4.22
C SER A 86 -12.83 3.62 5.02
N ILE A 87 -12.21 2.51 4.60
CA ILE A 87 -12.19 1.23 5.29
C ILE A 87 -10.75 0.76 5.38
N TYR A 88 -10.33 0.38 6.58
CA TYR A 88 -9.06 -0.29 6.83
C TYR A 88 -9.32 -1.71 7.30
N SER A 89 -8.61 -2.66 6.73
CA SER A 89 -8.79 -4.07 7.08
C SER A 89 -7.46 -4.79 7.22
N ARG A 90 -7.44 -5.83 8.06
CA ARG A 90 -6.27 -6.65 8.37
C ARG A 90 -6.54 -8.12 8.09
N GLY A 91 -5.47 -8.85 7.81
CA GLY A 91 -5.46 -10.31 7.82
C GLY A 91 -5.31 -10.89 9.23
N ILE A 92 -4.87 -12.12 9.29
CA ILE A 92 -4.58 -12.84 10.55
C ILE A 92 -3.16 -12.57 11.08
N GLY A 93 -2.35 -11.81 10.33
CA GLY A 93 -0.98 -11.43 10.72
C GLY A 93 -0.94 -10.38 11.83
N GLY A 94 0.27 -10.01 12.25
CA GLY A 94 0.50 -8.98 13.26
C GLY A 94 0.37 -7.54 12.77
N ASP A 95 0.14 -7.32 11.48
CA ASP A 95 0.00 -5.97 10.92
C ASP A 95 -1.31 -5.32 11.38
N GLY A 96 -1.27 -4.06 11.77
CA GLY A 96 -2.44 -3.30 12.18
C GLY A 96 -3.49 -3.22 11.06
N PHE A 97 -3.05 -3.05 9.82
CA PHE A 97 -3.85 -3.22 8.60
C PHE A 97 -2.95 -3.58 7.41
N CYS A 98 -3.52 -4.24 6.40
CA CYS A 98 -2.83 -4.58 5.15
C CYS A 98 -3.62 -4.14 3.90
N HIS A 99 -4.82 -3.63 4.07
CA HIS A 99 -5.70 -3.26 2.97
C HIS A 99 -6.49 -2.01 3.33
N VAL A 100 -6.48 -1.01 2.43
CA VAL A 100 -7.14 0.27 2.62
C VAL A 100 -8.00 0.57 1.40
N ALA A 101 -9.25 0.94 1.61
CA ALA A 101 -10.12 1.44 0.57
C ALA A 101 -10.61 2.84 0.91
N HIS A 102 -10.58 3.73 -0.07
CA HIS A 102 -11.14 5.07 -0.01
C HIS A 102 -12.37 5.17 -0.91
N LYS A 103 -13.33 5.98 -0.53
CA LYS A 103 -14.50 6.25 -1.35
C LYS A 103 -14.12 7.06 -2.59
N GLY A 104 -14.49 6.56 -3.77
CA GLY A 104 -14.19 7.23 -5.04
C GLY A 104 -14.35 6.29 -6.23
N PRO A 105 -13.96 6.70 -7.44
CA PRO A 105 -13.98 5.84 -8.62
C PRO A 105 -13.18 4.55 -8.40
N ALA A 106 -13.65 3.43 -8.98
CA ALA A 106 -12.99 2.14 -8.82
C ALA A 106 -11.57 2.16 -9.40
N LYS A 107 -10.55 2.02 -8.54
CA LYS A 107 -9.15 2.16 -8.93
C LYS A 107 -8.19 1.55 -7.92
N PHE A 108 -7.08 0.98 -8.41
CA PHE A 108 -5.90 0.70 -7.61
C PHE A 108 -5.08 1.99 -7.46
N LEU A 109 -4.89 2.45 -6.25
CA LEU A 109 -4.19 3.71 -5.98
C LEU A 109 -2.69 3.52 -5.80
N GLY A 110 -2.28 2.38 -5.24
CA GLY A 110 -0.88 2.10 -4.95
C GLY A 110 -0.68 1.18 -3.76
N PHE A 111 0.53 1.15 -3.25
CA PHE A 111 0.89 0.28 -2.14
C PHE A 111 2.02 0.86 -1.30
N ALA A 112 2.18 0.32 -0.11
CA ALA A 112 3.27 0.66 0.80
C ALA A 112 4.25 -0.50 0.95
N MET A 113 5.52 -0.18 0.98
CA MET A 113 6.63 -1.11 1.22
C MET A 113 7.15 -0.95 2.65
N MET A 114 7.47 -2.05 3.30
CA MET A 114 8.14 -2.05 4.60
C MET A 114 9.65 -1.89 4.43
N MET A 115 10.20 -0.89 5.11
CA MET A 115 11.64 -0.64 5.17
C MET A 115 12.21 -1.18 6.47
N SER A 116 13.42 -1.74 6.40
CA SER A 116 14.08 -2.33 7.57
C SER A 116 14.60 -1.29 8.55
N LYS A 117 14.89 -0.09 8.09
CA LYS A 117 15.47 1.00 8.88
C LYS A 117 14.82 2.34 8.56
N GLU A 118 14.79 3.22 9.54
CA GLU A 118 14.32 4.60 9.33
C GLU A 118 15.22 5.36 8.34
N GLU A 119 16.53 5.11 8.36
CA GLU A 119 17.48 5.72 7.43
C GLU A 119 17.13 5.48 5.97
N ASP A 120 16.49 4.33 5.65
CA ASP A 120 16.04 4.02 4.30
C ASP A 120 15.00 5.04 3.81
N LEU A 121 14.13 5.54 4.71
CA LEU A 121 13.15 6.59 4.37
C LEU A 121 13.83 7.91 4.00
N HIS A 122 14.88 8.29 4.74
CA HIS A 122 15.65 9.50 4.44
C HIS A 122 16.38 9.38 3.10
N ILE A 123 16.96 8.21 2.81
CA ILE A 123 17.61 7.94 1.52
C ILE A 123 16.60 8.10 0.37
N LEU A 124 15.39 7.57 0.50
CA LEU A 124 14.34 7.72 -0.51
C LEU A 124 13.91 9.17 -0.66
N SER A 125 13.68 9.88 0.45
CA SER A 125 13.27 11.28 0.45
C SER A 125 14.28 12.19 -0.25
N GLU A 126 15.57 11.93 -0.07
CA GLU A 126 16.65 12.74 -0.65
C GLU A 126 16.94 12.43 -2.12
N ASN A 127 16.69 11.20 -2.57
CA ASN A 127 17.12 10.72 -3.88
C ASN A 127 16.00 10.54 -4.90
N ILE A 128 14.71 10.48 -4.47
CA ILE A 128 13.58 10.33 -5.37
C ILE A 128 12.91 11.68 -5.60
N ALA A 129 12.88 12.12 -6.85
CA ALA A 129 12.21 13.35 -7.23
C ALA A 129 10.72 13.32 -6.87
N GLY A 130 10.24 14.36 -6.18
CA GLY A 130 8.84 14.44 -5.75
C GLY A 130 8.47 13.56 -4.55
N CYS A 131 9.46 12.93 -3.92
CA CYS A 131 9.23 12.24 -2.65
C CYS A 131 8.96 13.24 -1.53
N THR A 132 8.06 12.89 -0.62
CA THR A 132 7.80 13.71 0.58
C THR A 132 8.96 13.64 1.56
N GLU A 133 9.02 14.59 2.48
CA GLU A 133 9.87 14.46 3.67
C GLU A 133 9.37 13.30 4.54
N VAL A 134 10.27 12.76 5.36
CA VAL A 134 9.91 11.74 6.35
C VAL A 134 8.96 12.37 7.38
N HIS A 135 7.81 11.76 7.56
CA HIS A 135 6.80 12.24 8.50
C HIS A 135 6.15 11.07 9.26
N ASP A 136 5.63 11.38 10.43
CA ASP A 136 4.90 10.41 11.23
C ASP A 136 3.59 10.02 10.55
N ILE A 137 3.24 8.75 10.62
CA ILE A 137 1.93 8.27 10.20
C ILE A 137 0.95 8.64 11.30
N PRO A 138 -0.06 9.48 11.05
CA PRO A 138 -1.07 9.77 12.05
C PRO A 138 -1.78 8.46 12.40
N GLY A 139 -1.84 8.16 13.70
CA GLY A 139 -2.63 7.05 14.19
C GLY A 139 -4.10 7.24 13.78
N ILE A 140 -4.74 6.17 13.36
CA ILE A 140 -6.19 6.15 13.19
C ILE A 140 -6.79 6.07 14.60
N GLU A 141 -7.90 6.75 14.86
CA GLU A 141 -8.61 6.66 16.13
C GLU A 141 -8.81 5.18 16.51
N GLY A 142 -8.12 4.72 17.56
CA GLY A 142 -8.07 3.31 17.92
C GLY A 142 -6.72 2.62 17.72
N GLU A 143 -5.64 3.38 17.50
CA GLU A 143 -4.25 2.90 17.58
C GLU A 143 -3.75 2.03 16.43
N ILE A 144 -4.18 2.28 15.20
CA ILE A 144 -3.70 1.46 14.11
C ILE A 144 -2.49 2.10 13.46
N SER A 145 -1.37 1.50 13.73
CA SER A 145 -0.10 1.46 12.99
C SER A 145 0.91 2.58 13.11
N GLY A 146 0.88 3.59 13.81
CA GLY A 146 2.02 4.50 14.03
C GLY A 146 3.20 4.36 13.02
N GLY A 147 4.36 4.80 13.36
CA GLY A 147 5.56 4.71 12.52
C GLY A 147 5.76 5.92 11.63
N LYS A 148 6.70 5.80 10.68
CA LYS A 148 7.09 6.88 9.77
C LYS A 148 6.91 6.48 8.32
N ARG A 149 6.74 7.48 7.46
CA ARG A 149 6.46 7.27 6.05
C ARG A 149 7.10 8.34 5.18
N VAL A 150 7.45 7.95 3.96
CA VAL A 150 7.62 8.82 2.80
C VAL A 150 6.71 8.34 1.67
N SER A 151 6.35 9.23 0.77
CA SER A 151 5.45 8.93 -0.34
C SER A 151 5.92 9.61 -1.62
N PHE A 152 5.78 8.92 -2.73
CA PHE A 152 6.07 9.46 -4.06
C PHE A 152 5.17 8.80 -5.10
N ILE A 153 5.07 9.40 -6.27
CA ILE A 153 4.34 8.83 -7.41
C ILE A 153 5.36 8.16 -8.34
N ASP A 154 5.13 6.89 -8.64
CA ASP A 154 5.91 6.20 -9.67
C ASP A 154 5.64 6.83 -11.03
N PRO A 155 6.68 7.36 -11.72
CA PRO A 155 6.49 8.07 -12.99
C PRO A 155 6.12 7.15 -14.16
N VAL A 156 6.26 5.83 -14.02
CA VAL A 156 5.97 4.85 -15.08
C VAL A 156 4.52 4.39 -15.00
N CYS A 157 4.08 3.95 -13.83
CA CYS A 157 2.74 3.39 -13.64
C CYS A 157 1.76 4.37 -12.98
N ASN A 158 2.21 5.58 -12.64
CA ASN A 158 1.41 6.62 -11.97
C ASN A 158 0.69 6.13 -10.70
N LEU A 159 1.36 5.27 -9.94
CA LEU A 159 0.87 4.74 -8.67
C LEU A 159 1.49 5.47 -7.50
N LEU A 160 0.72 5.60 -6.42
CA LEU A 160 1.26 6.05 -5.14
C LEU A 160 2.11 4.93 -4.54
N ILE A 161 3.39 5.21 -4.37
CA ILE A 161 4.30 4.35 -3.64
C ILE A 161 4.57 5.00 -2.29
N GLU A 162 4.36 4.23 -1.23
CA GLU A 162 4.69 4.63 0.13
C GLU A 162 5.81 3.71 0.64
N ALA A 163 6.73 4.25 1.40
CA ALA A 163 7.71 3.47 2.15
C ALA A 163 7.51 3.77 3.64
N VAL A 164 7.37 2.73 4.45
CA VAL A 164 7.02 2.83 5.87
C VAL A 164 8.01 2.10 6.75
N HIS A 165 8.25 2.64 7.96
CA HIS A 165 9.08 2.02 8.98
C HIS A 165 8.50 2.25 10.37
N GLY A 166 8.73 1.29 11.29
CA GLY A 166 8.35 1.44 12.69
C GLY A 166 6.85 1.32 12.95
N ARG A 167 6.09 0.65 12.07
CA ARG A 167 4.67 0.35 12.31
C ARG A 167 4.52 -0.55 13.54
N GLU A 168 3.51 -0.28 14.34
CA GLU A 168 3.18 -1.13 15.49
C GLU A 168 2.70 -2.51 15.03
N ILE A 169 3.11 -3.52 15.78
CA ILE A 169 2.68 -4.91 15.58
C ILE A 169 1.55 -5.19 16.54
N GLU A 170 0.40 -5.50 16.01
CA GLU A 170 -0.76 -5.91 16.76
C GLU A 170 -0.60 -7.35 17.30
N PRO A 171 -1.16 -7.65 18.48
CA PRO A 171 -1.22 -9.02 18.95
C PRO A 171 -1.90 -9.92 17.93
N LEU A 172 -1.33 -11.08 17.70
CA LEU A 172 -1.98 -12.08 16.86
C LEU A 172 -3.34 -12.46 17.48
N PRO A 173 -4.40 -12.57 16.66
CA PRO A 173 -5.67 -13.06 17.17
C PRO A 173 -5.49 -14.47 17.76
N PRO A 174 -6.29 -14.85 18.78
CA PRO A 174 -6.19 -16.15 19.37
C PRO A 174 -6.33 -17.24 18.31
N SER A 175 -5.48 -18.25 18.42
CA SER A 175 -5.50 -19.39 17.50
C SER A 175 -6.89 -20.00 17.47
N ARG A 176 -7.44 -20.17 16.27
CA ARG A 176 -8.73 -20.79 16.08
C ARG A 176 -8.65 -22.31 16.11
N GLU A 177 -9.83 -22.95 16.22
CA GLU A 177 -9.93 -24.38 16.15
C GLU A 177 -9.18 -24.94 14.93
N ARG A 178 -8.35 -25.91 15.19
CA ARG A 178 -7.63 -26.67 14.18
C ARG A 178 -8.64 -27.45 13.32
N ILE A 179 -8.64 -27.22 12.03
CA ILE A 179 -9.38 -28.07 11.12
C ILE A 179 -8.43 -29.11 10.56
N GLU A 180 -8.69 -30.36 10.82
CA GLU A 180 -8.01 -31.45 10.16
C GLU A 180 -8.68 -31.68 8.80
N TYR A 181 -8.03 -31.28 7.74
CA TYR A 181 -8.38 -31.76 6.41
C TYR A 181 -7.67 -33.09 6.20
N ASN A 182 -8.40 -34.10 5.71
CA ASN A 182 -7.86 -35.43 5.34
C ASN A 182 -6.89 -35.37 4.14
N TYR A 183 -6.00 -34.41 4.11
CA TYR A 183 -5.03 -34.21 3.04
C TYR A 183 -3.62 -34.18 3.61
N GLY A 184 -3.06 -35.36 3.82
CA GLY A 184 -1.70 -35.55 4.31
C GLY A 184 -1.44 -34.94 5.68
N ASP A 185 -0.19 -34.65 5.99
CA ASP A 185 0.27 -34.10 7.27
C ASP A 185 0.07 -32.58 7.41
N LYS A 186 -0.72 -31.95 6.54
CA LYS A 186 -0.94 -30.49 6.54
C LYS A 186 -2.10 -30.11 7.43
N ILE A 187 -1.80 -29.27 8.40
CA ILE A 187 -2.79 -28.68 9.32
C ILE A 187 -3.24 -27.34 8.75
N HIS A 188 -4.55 -27.20 8.58
CA HIS A 188 -5.15 -25.93 8.20
C HIS A 188 -5.94 -25.36 9.37
N TYR A 189 -5.94 -24.05 9.53
CA TYR A 189 -6.71 -23.36 10.55
C TYR A 189 -7.94 -22.72 9.93
N LYS A 190 -9.07 -22.78 10.64
CA LYS A 190 -10.25 -22.01 10.28
C LYS A 190 -9.87 -20.53 10.23
N ARG A 191 -10.23 -19.86 9.15
CA ARG A 191 -10.12 -18.39 9.09
C ARG A 191 -11.01 -17.73 10.14
N PRO A 192 -10.65 -16.53 10.57
CA PRO A 192 -11.44 -15.74 11.52
C PRO A 192 -12.83 -15.46 11.02
#